data_ddacc84ab76fda285d6c6906e2cfe106
#
_entry.id   ddacc84ab76fda285d6c6906e2cfe106
#
_cell.length_a   1.000
_cell.length_b   1.000
_cell.length_c   1.000
_cell.angle_alpha   90.00
_cell.angle_beta   90.00
_cell.angle_gamma   90.00
#
_symmetry.space_group_name_H-M   'P 1'
#
loop_
_entity.id
_entity.type
_entity.pdbx_description
1 polymer ?
#
loop_
_entity_poly.entity_id
_entity_poly.type
_entity_poly.pdbx_seq_one_letter_code
_entity_poly.pdbx_strand_id
1 'polypeptide(L)'
;MKLSRKILKFTEPLTYRRGWRRAQRSIFPVPLKPMLAQIDGDRAREIQQEYANSTAGYAKYADIEPWLRLNRERVQDLNLHRSAPKRVLDLGCGGGFFLFILKNLGHSVMGLDIDRVPLFGELLELFGVRRVVYKIDAFEPLPDLGQQFDWITAFSTNFYLYHPAKKRWGTAEWDFFLRDLQHHLAPGGKIFFGLNPSYNGGYYTPEIRDLFLSRGADVERERIFFGDGLRF
;
A
#
# COMPACT_ATOMS: atom_id res chain seq x y z
N MET A 1 -24.93 -28.51 13.51
CA MET A 1 -24.12 -28.20 12.31
C MET A 1 -23.38 -26.84 12.32
N LYS A 2 -23.55 -25.96 13.34
CA LYS A 2 -22.88 -24.63 13.39
C LYS A 2 -21.61 -24.60 14.27
N LEU A 3 -21.39 -25.57 15.16
CA LEU A 3 -20.25 -25.58 16.08
C LEU A 3 -18.96 -26.11 15.43
N SER A 4 -19.06 -27.13 14.57
CA SER A 4 -17.90 -27.72 13.86
C SER A 4 -17.22 -26.74 12.89
N ARG A 5 -17.99 -25.87 12.22
CA ARG A 5 -17.43 -24.82 11.35
C ARG A 5 -16.69 -23.70 12.13
N LYS A 6 -17.05 -23.45 13.39
CA LYS A 6 -16.33 -22.49 14.24
C LYS A 6 -15.00 -23.07 14.73
N ILE A 7 -14.96 -24.34 15.08
CA ILE A 7 -13.75 -25.03 15.56
C ILE A 7 -12.72 -25.14 14.42
N LEU A 8 -13.14 -25.47 13.19
CA LEU A 8 -12.26 -25.52 12.01
C LEU A 8 -11.61 -24.14 11.70
N LYS A 9 -12.29 -23.03 11.97
CA LYS A 9 -11.69 -21.68 11.79
C LYS A 9 -10.57 -21.39 12.78
N PHE A 10 -10.55 -22.02 13.94
CA PHE A 10 -9.47 -21.84 14.93
C PHE A 10 -8.21 -22.66 14.60
N THR A 11 -8.28 -23.63 13.69
CA THR A 11 -7.11 -24.42 13.26
C THR A 11 -6.45 -23.87 12.01
N GLU A 12 -7.02 -22.84 11.38
CA GLU A 12 -6.44 -22.22 10.20
C GLU A 12 -5.28 -21.26 10.59
N PRO A 13 -4.05 -21.46 10.07
CA PRO A 13 -2.90 -20.59 10.34
C PRO A 13 -3.18 -19.10 10.10
N LEU A 14 -4.04 -18.79 9.12
CA LEU A 14 -4.49 -17.45 8.76
C LEU A 14 -5.25 -16.75 9.90
N THR A 15 -6.07 -17.49 10.66
CA THR A 15 -6.84 -16.94 11.77
C THR A 15 -5.91 -16.50 12.91
N TYR A 16 -4.87 -17.29 13.20
CA TYR A 16 -3.85 -16.93 14.19
C TYR A 16 -3.02 -15.73 13.77
N ARG A 17 -2.57 -15.67 12.51
CA ARG A 17 -1.81 -14.53 11.98
C ARG A 17 -2.62 -13.22 12.04
N ARG A 18 -3.92 -13.27 11.74
CA ARG A 18 -4.82 -12.11 11.86
C ARG A 18 -5.06 -11.71 13.31
N GLY A 19 -5.30 -12.68 14.19
CA GLY A 19 -5.45 -12.44 15.62
C GLY A 19 -4.20 -11.83 16.23
N TRP A 20 -3.03 -12.34 15.88
CA TRP A 20 -1.74 -11.83 16.31
C TRP A 20 -1.50 -10.38 15.83
N ARG A 21 -1.73 -10.07 14.54
CA ARG A 21 -1.65 -8.70 14.03
C ARG A 21 -2.56 -7.75 14.80
N ARG A 22 -3.80 -8.17 15.09
CA ARG A 22 -4.74 -7.36 15.86
C ARG A 22 -4.26 -7.12 17.30
N ALA A 23 -3.72 -8.14 17.95
CA ALA A 23 -3.14 -8.00 19.29
C ALA A 23 -1.92 -7.06 19.29
N GLN A 24 -1.01 -7.19 18.32
CA GLN A 24 0.13 -6.30 18.19
C GLN A 24 -0.27 -4.84 17.99
N ARG A 25 -1.33 -4.55 17.21
CA ARG A 25 -1.85 -3.19 17.03
C ARG A 25 -2.33 -2.57 18.35
N SER A 26 -2.89 -3.37 19.26
CA SER A 26 -3.37 -2.92 20.56
C SER A 26 -2.23 -2.70 21.56
N ILE A 27 -1.19 -3.56 21.51
CA ILE A 27 -0.04 -3.48 22.42
C ILE A 27 0.88 -2.29 22.07
N PHE A 28 1.00 -2.00 20.77
CA PHE A 28 1.88 -0.94 20.26
C PHE A 28 1.07 0.07 19.40
N PRO A 29 0.23 0.89 20.04
CA PRO A 29 -0.60 1.83 19.32
C PRO A 29 0.23 2.95 18.71
N VAL A 30 -0.08 3.32 17.47
CA VAL A 30 0.45 4.52 16.83
C VAL A 30 -0.54 5.66 17.10
N PRO A 31 -0.15 6.72 17.84
CA PRO A 31 -1.05 7.81 18.16
C PRO A 31 -1.27 8.70 16.94
N LEU A 32 -2.52 8.82 16.48
CA LEU A 32 -2.86 9.72 15.37
C LEU A 32 -3.08 11.16 15.82
N LYS A 33 -3.49 11.38 17.07
CA LYS A 33 -3.82 12.74 17.58
C LYS A 33 -2.68 13.75 17.41
N PRO A 34 -1.40 13.43 17.75
CA PRO A 34 -0.29 14.34 17.50
C PRO A 34 -0.01 14.60 16.03
N MET A 35 -0.29 13.61 15.15
CA MET A 35 -0.10 13.75 13.71
C MET A 35 -1.19 14.64 13.11
N LEU A 36 -2.45 14.45 13.53
CA LEU A 36 -3.57 15.31 13.12
C LEU A 36 -3.36 16.77 13.53
N ALA A 37 -2.74 17.02 14.68
CA ALA A 37 -2.42 18.36 15.14
C ALA A 37 -1.35 19.09 14.29
N GLN A 38 -0.64 18.37 13.42
CA GLN A 38 0.34 18.95 12.48
C GLN A 38 -0.27 19.32 11.12
N ILE A 39 -1.50 18.90 10.88
CA ILE A 39 -2.22 19.22 9.64
C ILE A 39 -2.82 20.62 9.78
N ASP A 40 -2.72 21.42 8.73
CA ASP A 40 -3.46 22.68 8.64
C ASP A 40 -4.96 22.38 8.67
N GLY A 41 -5.58 22.65 9.81
CA GLY A 41 -7.00 22.34 10.05
C GLY A 41 -7.96 23.19 9.21
N ASP A 42 -7.58 24.41 8.83
CA ASP A 42 -8.38 25.28 7.97
C ASP A 42 -8.38 24.73 6.56
N ARG A 43 -7.20 24.43 6.02
CA ARG A 43 -7.08 23.83 4.69
C ARG A 43 -7.73 22.45 4.61
N ALA A 44 -7.63 21.63 5.64
CA ALA A 44 -8.33 20.34 5.71
C ALA A 44 -9.85 20.49 5.65
N ARG A 45 -10.42 21.51 6.32
CA ARG A 45 -11.87 21.81 6.26
C ARG A 45 -12.29 22.33 4.90
N GLU A 46 -11.50 23.18 4.27
CA GLU A 46 -11.75 23.65 2.90
C GLU A 46 -11.85 22.50 1.92
N ILE A 47 -10.85 21.59 1.92
CA ILE A 47 -10.85 20.39 1.09
C ILE A 47 -12.12 19.55 1.36
N GLN A 48 -12.44 19.31 2.63
CA GLN A 48 -13.63 18.53 2.98
C GLN A 48 -14.92 19.18 2.46
N GLN A 49 -15.04 20.50 2.55
CA GLN A 49 -16.21 21.24 2.06
C GLN A 49 -16.31 21.21 0.52
N GLU A 50 -15.20 21.37 -0.16
CA GLU A 50 -15.16 21.33 -1.63
C GLU A 50 -15.68 20.00 -2.18
N TYR A 51 -15.33 18.89 -1.53
CA TYR A 51 -15.73 17.55 -1.98
C TYR A 51 -16.99 17.01 -1.29
N ALA A 52 -17.62 17.76 -0.37
CA ALA A 52 -18.77 17.29 0.42
C ALA A 52 -19.97 16.84 -0.42
N ASN A 53 -20.24 17.52 -1.53
CA ASN A 53 -21.36 17.24 -2.43
C ASN A 53 -20.93 16.47 -3.70
N SER A 54 -19.67 16.04 -3.78
CA SER A 54 -19.17 15.34 -4.94
C SER A 54 -19.64 13.88 -4.96
N THR A 55 -20.17 13.43 -6.08
CA THR A 55 -20.56 12.02 -6.32
C THR A 55 -19.39 11.17 -6.81
N ALA A 56 -18.22 11.77 -7.01
CA ALA A 56 -17.03 11.05 -7.46
C ALA A 56 -16.56 10.05 -6.39
N GLY A 57 -16.26 8.83 -6.81
CA GLY A 57 -15.86 7.75 -5.88
C GLY A 57 -14.62 8.05 -5.03
N TYR A 58 -13.80 9.03 -5.45
CA TYR A 58 -12.64 9.49 -4.70
C TYR A 58 -12.96 10.57 -3.65
N ALA A 59 -14.12 11.25 -3.72
CA ALA A 59 -14.49 12.31 -2.78
C ALA A 59 -14.45 11.86 -1.31
N LYS A 60 -14.69 10.59 -1.05
CA LYS A 60 -14.61 9.98 0.29
C LYS A 60 -13.23 10.16 0.96
N TYR A 61 -12.17 10.42 0.20
CA TYR A 61 -10.83 10.64 0.74
C TYR A 61 -10.64 12.03 1.35
N ALA A 62 -11.56 12.96 1.11
CA ALA A 62 -11.57 14.26 1.78
C ALA A 62 -11.87 14.16 3.28
N ASP A 63 -12.54 13.09 3.74
CA ASP A 63 -12.64 12.76 5.16
C ASP A 63 -11.35 12.05 5.62
N ILE A 64 -10.41 12.85 6.14
CA ILE A 64 -9.02 12.45 6.39
C ILE A 64 -8.90 11.36 7.47
N GLU A 65 -9.63 11.48 8.57
CA GLU A 65 -9.41 10.67 9.77
C GLU A 65 -9.63 9.16 9.56
N PRO A 66 -10.71 8.69 8.89
CA PRO A 66 -10.91 7.27 8.60
C PRO A 66 -9.77 6.66 7.78
N TRP A 67 -9.21 7.43 6.84
CA TRP A 67 -8.11 6.96 6.00
C TRP A 67 -6.79 6.93 6.74
N LEU A 68 -6.52 7.86 7.64
CA LEU A 68 -5.38 7.78 8.54
C LEU A 68 -5.51 6.58 9.47
N ARG A 69 -6.69 6.27 10.00
CA ARG A 69 -6.92 5.08 10.83
C ARG A 69 -6.61 3.78 10.06
N LEU A 70 -7.10 3.66 8.82
CA LEU A 70 -6.81 2.51 7.96
C LEU A 70 -5.30 2.38 7.69
N ASN A 71 -4.65 3.47 7.31
CA ASN A 71 -3.24 3.45 6.97
C ASN A 71 -2.33 3.25 8.20
N ARG A 72 -2.74 3.70 9.39
CA ARG A 72 -2.10 3.34 10.66
C ARG A 72 -2.03 1.82 10.84
N GLU A 73 -3.12 1.11 10.56
CA GLU A 73 -3.13 -0.35 10.63
C GLU A 73 -2.14 -0.97 9.65
N ARG A 74 -2.02 -0.44 8.43
CA ARG A 74 -1.02 -0.87 7.44
C ARG A 74 0.41 -0.70 7.95
N VAL A 75 0.71 0.48 8.53
CA VAL A 75 2.03 0.77 9.14
C VAL A 75 2.34 -0.22 10.27
N GLN A 76 1.35 -0.53 11.12
CA GLN A 76 1.51 -1.48 12.22
C GLN A 76 1.67 -2.92 11.71
N ASP A 77 0.93 -3.32 10.68
CA ASP A 77 1.03 -4.67 10.07
C ASP A 77 2.39 -4.96 9.45
N LEU A 78 3.07 -3.92 8.96
CA LEU A 78 4.43 -4.01 8.44
C LEU A 78 5.51 -3.77 9.50
N ASN A 79 5.12 -3.55 10.77
CA ASN A 79 6.01 -3.21 11.89
C ASN A 79 6.90 -1.97 11.64
N LEU A 80 6.52 -1.08 10.72
CA LEU A 80 7.27 0.11 10.40
C LEU A 80 7.31 1.11 11.57
N HIS A 81 6.25 1.17 12.38
CA HIS A 81 6.19 2.04 13.58
C HIS A 81 7.21 1.71 14.67
N ARG A 82 7.90 0.57 14.57
CA ARG A 82 8.92 0.12 15.53
C ARG A 82 10.30 -0.07 14.91
N SER A 83 10.42 0.22 13.63
CA SER A 83 11.70 0.09 12.94
C SER A 83 12.54 1.36 13.09
N ALA A 84 13.85 1.25 12.94
CA ALA A 84 14.69 2.41 12.68
C ALA A 84 14.22 3.12 11.41
N PRO A 85 14.56 4.42 11.23
CA PRO A 85 14.21 5.18 10.03
C PRO A 85 14.53 4.40 8.74
N LYS A 86 13.59 4.42 7.79
CA LYS A 86 13.65 3.70 6.51
C LYS A 86 13.34 4.65 5.36
N ARG A 87 13.90 4.36 4.18
CA ARG A 87 13.48 4.98 2.92
C ARG A 87 12.34 4.14 2.34
N VAL A 88 11.18 4.74 2.19
CA VAL A 88 9.96 4.04 1.77
C VAL A 88 9.43 4.65 0.49
N LEU A 89 9.23 3.83 -0.54
CA LEU A 89 8.51 4.15 -1.76
C LEU A 89 7.12 3.52 -1.71
N ASP A 90 6.07 4.31 -1.96
CA ASP A 90 4.70 3.79 -2.07
C ASP A 90 4.18 3.98 -3.50
N LEU A 91 3.94 2.88 -4.18
CA LEU A 91 3.47 2.82 -5.57
C LEU A 91 1.94 2.92 -5.60
N GLY A 92 1.41 3.93 -6.27
CA GLY A 92 -0.01 4.26 -6.23
C GLY A 92 -0.39 4.85 -4.87
N CYS A 93 0.37 5.85 -4.42
CA CYS A 93 0.25 6.41 -3.07
C CYS A 93 -1.07 7.16 -2.81
N GLY A 94 -1.85 7.48 -3.84
CA GLY A 94 -3.10 8.24 -3.72
C GLY A 94 -2.89 9.58 -3.00
N GLY A 95 -3.72 9.87 -2.02
CA GLY A 95 -3.60 11.08 -1.18
C GLY A 95 -2.49 11.03 -0.12
N GLY A 96 -1.60 10.02 -0.13
CA GLY A 96 -0.39 10.00 0.70
C GLY A 96 -0.59 9.66 2.19
N PHE A 97 -1.74 9.16 2.60
CA PHE A 97 -2.06 8.87 4.02
C PHE A 97 -1.07 7.92 4.70
N PHE A 98 -0.65 6.86 4.00
CA PHE A 98 0.34 5.92 4.51
C PHE A 98 1.70 6.60 4.70
N LEU A 99 2.13 7.37 3.71
CA LEU A 99 3.39 8.10 3.72
C LEU A 99 3.41 9.22 4.77
N PHE A 100 2.27 9.91 4.97
CA PHE A 100 2.14 10.91 6.02
C PHE A 100 2.42 10.34 7.42
N ILE A 101 1.83 9.17 7.73
CA ILE A 101 2.10 8.50 9.02
C ILE A 101 3.56 8.12 9.14
N LEU A 102 4.15 7.55 8.09
CA LEU A 102 5.56 7.15 8.09
C LEU A 102 6.52 8.34 8.25
N LYS A 103 6.23 9.46 7.58
CA LYS A 103 6.99 10.71 7.73
C LYS A 103 6.96 11.19 9.18
N ASN A 104 5.80 11.17 9.84
CA ASN A 104 5.65 11.52 11.24
C ASN A 104 6.36 10.56 12.21
N LEU A 105 6.64 9.34 11.76
CA LEU A 105 7.43 8.34 12.50
C LEU A 105 8.94 8.44 12.20
N GLY A 106 9.38 9.43 11.42
CA GLY A 106 10.79 9.67 11.12
C GLY A 106 11.34 8.92 9.92
N HIS A 107 10.51 8.30 9.09
CA HIS A 107 10.93 7.67 7.84
C HIS A 107 11.12 8.71 6.72
N SER A 108 12.02 8.43 5.79
CA SER A 108 12.12 9.13 4.51
C SER A 108 11.12 8.52 3.53
N VAL A 109 10.23 9.31 2.96
CA VAL A 109 9.11 8.81 2.18
C VAL A 109 9.04 9.44 0.80
N MET A 110 8.64 8.64 -0.18
CA MET A 110 8.35 9.07 -1.55
C MET A 110 7.11 8.34 -2.07
N GLY A 111 6.18 9.06 -2.66
CA GLY A 111 5.06 8.50 -3.40
C GLY A 111 5.32 8.45 -4.89
N LEU A 112 4.71 7.49 -5.58
CA LEU A 112 4.59 7.46 -7.02
C LEU A 112 3.12 7.20 -7.37
N ASP A 113 2.52 8.06 -8.20
CA ASP A 113 1.13 7.92 -8.63
C ASP A 113 0.89 8.73 -9.91
N ILE A 114 -0.25 8.47 -10.55
CA ILE A 114 -0.75 9.28 -11.66
C ILE A 114 -1.38 10.57 -11.15
N ASP A 115 -1.38 11.61 -11.98
CA ASP A 115 -1.99 12.90 -11.64
C ASP A 115 -3.40 13.04 -12.28
N ARG A 116 -4.32 12.14 -11.87
CA ARG A 116 -5.70 12.12 -12.42
C ARG A 116 -6.77 12.57 -11.45
N VAL A 117 -6.44 12.64 -10.16
CA VAL A 117 -7.40 12.95 -9.09
C VAL A 117 -6.91 14.21 -8.37
N PRO A 118 -7.51 15.39 -8.63
CA PRO A 118 -7.07 16.65 -8.03
C PRO A 118 -6.96 16.58 -6.50
N LEU A 119 -7.97 16.01 -5.85
CA LEU A 119 -7.98 15.79 -4.40
C LEU A 119 -6.70 15.12 -3.87
N PHE A 120 -6.10 14.18 -4.63
CA PHE A 120 -4.88 13.52 -4.16
C PHE A 120 -3.67 14.46 -4.16
N GLY A 121 -3.60 15.38 -5.13
CA GLY A 121 -2.61 16.46 -5.15
C GLY A 121 -2.73 17.35 -3.92
N GLU A 122 -3.95 17.82 -3.63
CA GLU A 122 -4.24 18.68 -2.47
C GLU A 122 -3.92 18.00 -1.12
N LEU A 123 -4.26 16.72 -0.98
CA LEU A 123 -3.93 15.95 0.23
C LEU A 123 -2.43 15.73 0.39
N LEU A 124 -1.70 15.45 -0.70
CA LEU A 124 -0.24 15.30 -0.67
C LEU A 124 0.45 16.61 -0.27
N GLU A 125 -0.04 17.74 -0.79
CA GLU A 125 0.43 19.07 -0.41
C GLU A 125 0.14 19.35 1.07
N LEU A 126 -1.09 19.13 1.53
CA LEU A 126 -1.50 19.28 2.94
C LEU A 126 -0.62 18.44 3.89
N PHE A 127 -0.25 17.24 3.50
CA PHE A 127 0.62 16.33 4.27
C PHE A 127 2.11 16.61 4.07
N GLY A 128 2.50 17.47 3.13
CA GLY A 128 3.87 17.73 2.76
C GLY A 128 4.60 16.46 2.32
N VAL A 129 3.93 15.61 1.52
CA VAL A 129 4.46 14.35 0.99
C VAL A 129 4.85 14.53 -0.47
N ARG A 130 6.11 14.22 -0.80
CA ARG A 130 6.60 14.26 -2.17
C ARG A 130 6.03 13.11 -2.99
N ARG A 131 5.53 13.41 -4.19
CA ARG A 131 5.10 12.43 -5.20
C ARG A 131 5.87 12.64 -6.51
N VAL A 132 6.26 11.53 -7.13
CA VAL A 132 6.66 11.47 -8.53
C VAL A 132 5.41 11.14 -9.34
N VAL A 133 5.07 11.97 -10.32
CA VAL A 133 3.95 11.71 -11.23
C VAL A 133 4.42 10.74 -12.30
N TYR A 134 3.94 9.52 -12.25
CA TYR A 134 4.29 8.47 -13.19
C TYR A 134 3.19 7.41 -13.28
N LYS A 135 2.91 6.93 -14.47
CA LYS A 135 1.98 5.83 -14.73
C LYS A 135 2.77 4.54 -14.87
N ILE A 136 2.53 3.59 -13.99
CA ILE A 136 3.09 2.25 -14.09
C ILE A 136 2.35 1.49 -15.19
N ASP A 137 3.07 1.08 -16.23
CA ASP A 137 2.57 0.27 -17.34
C ASP A 137 3.38 -1.03 -17.50
N ALA A 138 2.80 -2.00 -18.21
CA ALA A 138 3.45 -3.27 -18.50
C ALA A 138 4.68 -3.07 -19.38
N PHE A 139 5.79 -3.73 -19.02
CA PHE A 139 7.06 -3.68 -19.73
C PHE A 139 7.71 -2.28 -19.81
N GLU A 140 7.22 -1.33 -19.00
CA GLU A 140 7.81 -0.01 -18.85
C GLU A 140 8.56 0.04 -17.50
N PRO A 141 9.86 0.39 -17.48
CA PRO A 141 10.60 0.52 -16.23
C PRO A 141 10.12 1.74 -15.44
N LEU A 142 10.26 1.70 -14.13
CA LEU A 142 10.06 2.89 -13.30
C LEU A 142 11.11 3.95 -13.63
N PRO A 143 10.79 5.25 -13.45
CA PRO A 143 11.76 6.32 -13.67
C PRO A 143 12.91 6.23 -12.65
N ASP A 144 14.05 6.85 -12.98
CA ASP A 144 15.09 7.04 -11.97
C ASP A 144 14.57 7.87 -10.80
N LEU A 145 14.55 7.30 -9.63
CA LEU A 145 14.08 7.93 -8.39
C LEU A 145 15.23 8.55 -7.57
N GLY A 146 16.45 8.50 -8.07
CA GLY A 146 17.65 9.08 -7.47
C GLY A 146 18.13 8.37 -6.19
N GLN A 147 17.50 7.27 -5.79
CA GLN A 147 17.87 6.48 -4.62
C GLN A 147 17.25 5.09 -4.62
N GLN A 148 17.81 4.20 -3.81
CA GLN A 148 17.20 2.91 -3.50
C GLN A 148 16.41 2.99 -2.19
N PHE A 149 15.40 2.10 -2.04
CA PHE A 149 14.46 2.08 -0.94
C PHE A 149 14.62 0.83 -0.08
N ASP A 150 14.49 1.00 1.24
CA ASP A 150 14.46 -0.11 2.19
C ASP A 150 13.10 -0.83 2.18
N TRP A 151 12.05 -0.12 1.73
CA TRP A 151 10.72 -0.66 1.52
C TRP A 151 10.10 -0.09 0.25
N ILE A 152 9.51 -0.98 -0.55
CA ILE A 152 8.62 -0.63 -1.66
C ILE A 152 7.25 -1.21 -1.33
N THR A 153 6.22 -0.36 -1.30
CA THR A 153 4.86 -0.76 -0.97
C THR A 153 3.89 -0.41 -2.09
N ALA A 154 2.80 -1.16 -2.19
CA ALA A 154 1.66 -0.80 -3.03
C ALA A 154 0.37 -1.29 -2.36
N PHE A 155 -0.52 -0.38 -1.99
CA PHE A 155 -1.76 -0.73 -1.33
C PHE A 155 -2.97 -0.38 -2.19
N SER A 156 -3.81 -1.38 -2.45
CA SER A 156 -5.10 -1.18 -3.13
C SER A 156 -4.96 -0.48 -4.49
N THR A 157 -3.87 -0.76 -5.20
CA THR A 157 -3.57 -0.22 -6.52
C THR A 157 -4.16 -1.09 -7.63
N ASN A 158 -4.27 -0.51 -8.83
CA ASN A 158 -4.82 -1.18 -10.00
C ASN A 158 -3.90 -1.07 -11.24
N PHE A 159 -2.62 -0.73 -11.07
CA PHE A 159 -1.70 -0.56 -12.20
C PHE A 159 -1.56 -1.83 -13.06
N TYR A 160 -1.70 -3.02 -12.43
CA TYR A 160 -1.64 -4.32 -13.09
C TYR A 160 -2.95 -4.73 -13.80
N LEU A 161 -3.94 -3.81 -13.90
CA LEU A 161 -5.21 -4.05 -14.59
C LEU A 161 -5.30 -3.19 -15.85
N TYR A 162 -5.51 -3.83 -17.00
CA TYR A 162 -5.78 -3.13 -18.25
C TYR A 162 -7.23 -2.67 -18.30
N HIS A 163 -7.46 -1.38 -18.37
CA HIS A 163 -8.76 -0.77 -18.63
C HIS A 163 -8.83 -0.22 -20.06
N PRO A 164 -9.91 -0.42 -20.80
CA PRO A 164 -11.21 -1.02 -20.45
C PRO A 164 -11.31 -2.55 -20.59
N ALA A 165 -10.25 -3.23 -21.07
CA ALA A 165 -10.29 -4.64 -21.43
C ALA A 165 -10.54 -5.62 -20.26
N LYS A 166 -10.61 -5.14 -19.02
CA LYS A 166 -10.77 -5.95 -17.79
C LYS A 166 -9.74 -7.09 -17.67
N LYS A 167 -8.61 -6.97 -18.36
CA LYS A 167 -7.51 -7.91 -18.36
C LYS A 167 -6.50 -7.51 -17.28
N ARG A 168 -5.85 -8.46 -16.67
CA ARG A 168 -4.74 -8.22 -15.72
C ARG A 168 -3.42 -8.62 -16.36
N TRP A 169 -2.34 -8.14 -15.77
CA TRP A 169 -1.00 -8.60 -16.10
C TRP A 169 -0.90 -10.10 -15.93
N GLY A 170 -0.17 -10.75 -16.84
CA GLY A 170 0.26 -12.12 -16.75
C GLY A 170 1.62 -12.26 -16.06
N THR A 171 2.18 -13.45 -16.12
CA THR A 171 3.48 -13.75 -15.51
C THR A 171 4.63 -12.97 -16.12
N ALA A 172 4.59 -12.68 -17.43
CA ALA A 172 5.65 -11.96 -18.13
C ALA A 172 5.72 -10.49 -17.67
N GLU A 173 4.59 -9.80 -17.57
CA GLU A 173 4.50 -8.41 -17.10
C GLU A 173 4.93 -8.31 -15.63
N TRP A 174 4.47 -9.23 -14.79
CA TRP A 174 4.89 -9.28 -13.39
C TRP A 174 6.36 -9.59 -13.22
N ASP A 175 6.94 -10.53 -13.99
CA ASP A 175 8.37 -10.85 -13.91
C ASP A 175 9.23 -9.64 -14.34
N PHE A 176 8.85 -8.96 -15.42
CA PHE A 176 9.50 -7.72 -15.82
C PHE A 176 9.46 -6.68 -14.68
N PHE A 177 8.29 -6.43 -14.12
CA PHE A 177 8.11 -5.43 -13.06
C PHE A 177 8.89 -5.77 -11.79
N LEU A 178 8.93 -7.05 -11.38
CA LEU A 178 9.72 -7.47 -10.23
C LEU A 178 11.22 -7.31 -10.47
N ARG A 179 11.72 -7.57 -11.70
CA ARG A 179 13.14 -7.31 -12.06
C ARG A 179 13.47 -5.83 -12.03
N ASP A 180 12.57 -5.00 -12.52
CA ASP A 180 12.74 -3.55 -12.46
C ASP A 180 12.78 -3.06 -11.01
N LEU A 181 11.86 -3.50 -10.17
CA LEU A 181 11.84 -3.16 -8.73
C LEU A 181 13.13 -3.55 -7.99
N GLN A 182 13.85 -4.59 -8.45
CA GLN A 182 15.14 -4.98 -7.87
C GLN A 182 16.18 -3.84 -7.96
N HIS A 183 16.14 -3.04 -9.02
CA HIS A 183 17.06 -1.91 -9.21
C HIS A 183 16.75 -0.75 -8.23
N HIS A 184 15.50 -0.62 -7.82
CA HIS A 184 15.05 0.40 -6.87
C HIS A 184 15.13 -0.06 -5.41
N LEU A 185 15.42 -1.33 -5.16
CA LEU A 185 15.45 -1.91 -3.83
C LEU A 185 16.86 -1.87 -3.25
N ALA A 186 17.00 -1.34 -2.04
CA ALA A 186 18.28 -1.38 -1.30
C ALA A 186 18.63 -2.82 -0.89
N PRO A 187 19.92 -3.13 -0.62
CA PRO A 187 20.31 -4.41 -0.09
C PRO A 187 19.53 -4.78 1.18
N GLY A 188 18.90 -5.95 1.20
CA GLY A 188 18.01 -6.38 2.28
C GLY A 188 16.67 -5.65 2.36
N GLY A 189 16.33 -4.87 1.33
CA GLY A 189 15.06 -4.19 1.22
C GLY A 189 13.89 -5.15 1.06
N LYS A 190 12.68 -4.66 1.30
CA LYS A 190 11.45 -5.45 1.34
C LYS A 190 10.39 -4.88 0.41
N ILE A 191 9.57 -5.78 -0.14
CA ILE A 191 8.45 -5.37 -0.98
C ILE A 191 7.15 -5.90 -0.40
N PHE A 192 6.12 -5.07 -0.39
CA PHE A 192 4.77 -5.47 0.00
C PHE A 192 3.74 -4.98 -1.01
N PHE A 193 2.94 -5.92 -1.52
CA PHE A 193 1.76 -5.60 -2.32
C PHE A 193 0.49 -6.03 -1.60
N GLY A 194 -0.47 -5.10 -1.51
CA GLY A 194 -1.85 -5.35 -1.11
C GLY A 194 -2.75 -5.21 -2.34
N LEU A 195 -3.00 -6.33 -3.03
CA LEU A 195 -3.72 -6.32 -4.30
C LEU A 195 -5.21 -6.11 -4.12
N ASN A 196 -5.84 -5.41 -5.06
CA ASN A 196 -7.30 -5.36 -5.15
C ASN A 196 -7.86 -6.63 -5.78
N PRO A 197 -9.07 -7.07 -5.40
CA PRO A 197 -9.74 -8.15 -6.10
C PRO A 197 -10.09 -7.70 -7.52
N SER A 198 -9.94 -8.60 -8.49
CA SER A 198 -10.41 -8.34 -9.84
C SER A 198 -11.93 -8.51 -9.95
N TYR A 199 -12.47 -8.23 -11.13
CA TYR A 199 -13.91 -8.34 -11.43
C TYR A 199 -14.52 -9.71 -11.13
N ASN A 200 -13.74 -10.79 -11.14
CA ASN A 200 -14.16 -12.15 -10.77
C ASN A 200 -13.88 -12.51 -9.31
N GLY A 201 -13.49 -11.55 -8.48
CA GLY A 201 -13.24 -11.73 -7.05
C GLY A 201 -11.88 -12.32 -6.66
N GLY A 202 -11.05 -12.76 -7.64
CA GLY A 202 -9.69 -13.26 -7.38
C GLY A 202 -8.65 -12.12 -7.36
N TYR A 203 -7.52 -12.32 -6.69
CA TYR A 203 -6.42 -11.33 -6.64
C TYR A 203 -5.39 -11.57 -7.76
N TYR A 204 -5.13 -12.83 -8.08
CA TYR A 204 -4.15 -13.29 -9.08
C TYR A 204 -4.58 -14.68 -9.59
N THR A 205 -3.97 -15.14 -10.68
CA THR A 205 -4.14 -16.52 -11.19
C THR A 205 -3.17 -17.47 -10.44
N PRO A 206 -3.36 -18.81 -10.55
CA PRO A 206 -2.40 -19.76 -9.99
C PRO A 206 -0.97 -19.55 -10.50
N GLU A 207 -0.79 -19.29 -11.80
CA GLU A 207 0.52 -19.06 -12.43
C GLU A 207 1.22 -17.81 -11.87
N ILE A 208 0.47 -16.73 -11.63
CA ILE A 208 1.01 -15.50 -10.99
C ILE A 208 1.37 -15.78 -9.53
N ARG A 209 0.56 -16.57 -8.82
CA ARG A 209 0.88 -16.99 -7.45
C ARG A 209 2.19 -17.78 -7.40
N ASP A 210 2.36 -18.73 -8.31
CA ASP A 210 3.57 -19.56 -8.39
C ASP A 210 4.78 -18.73 -8.77
N LEU A 211 4.63 -17.73 -9.64
CA LEU A 211 5.67 -16.74 -9.91
C LEU A 211 6.08 -15.99 -8.62
N PHE A 212 5.14 -15.45 -7.86
CA PHE A 212 5.46 -14.74 -6.61
C PHE A 212 6.18 -15.65 -5.62
N LEU A 213 5.73 -16.89 -5.45
CA LEU A 213 6.37 -17.88 -4.58
C LEU A 213 7.80 -18.20 -5.06
N SER A 214 8.02 -18.40 -6.36
CA SER A 214 9.34 -18.66 -6.93
C SER A 214 10.30 -17.49 -6.75
N ARG A 215 9.78 -16.25 -6.71
CA ARG A 215 10.55 -15.04 -6.44
C ARG A 215 10.77 -14.76 -4.94
N GLY A 216 10.35 -15.68 -4.06
CA GLY A 216 10.58 -15.62 -2.62
C GLY A 216 9.51 -14.92 -1.80
N ALA A 217 8.33 -14.70 -2.36
CA ALA A 217 7.23 -14.09 -1.62
C ALA A 217 6.55 -15.05 -0.63
N ASP A 218 6.08 -14.51 0.50
CA ASP A 218 4.98 -15.08 1.27
C ASP A 218 3.66 -14.55 0.68
N VAL A 219 2.78 -15.45 0.25
CA VAL A 219 1.54 -15.12 -0.48
C VAL A 219 0.33 -15.52 0.35
N GLU A 220 -0.35 -14.53 0.91
CA GLU A 220 -1.56 -14.70 1.73
C GLU A 220 -2.73 -13.87 1.17
N ARG A 221 -3.59 -14.47 0.34
CA ARG A 221 -4.71 -13.81 -0.32
C ARG A 221 -4.26 -12.56 -1.08
N GLU A 222 -4.78 -11.36 -0.69
CA GLU A 222 -4.39 -10.07 -1.27
C GLU A 222 -2.96 -9.63 -0.95
N ARG A 223 -2.30 -10.27 -0.01
CA ARG A 223 -1.00 -9.85 0.53
C ARG A 223 0.13 -10.64 -0.10
N ILE A 224 1.04 -9.96 -0.76
CA ILE A 224 2.26 -10.51 -1.35
C ILE A 224 3.44 -9.82 -0.65
N PHE A 225 4.27 -10.59 0.03
CA PHE A 225 5.36 -10.03 0.83
C PHE A 225 6.70 -10.68 0.52
N PHE A 226 7.64 -9.90 0.03
CA PHE A 226 9.03 -10.29 -0.18
C PHE A 226 9.87 -9.76 0.99
N GLY A 227 9.99 -10.57 2.04
CA GLY A 227 10.64 -10.19 3.29
C GLY A 227 12.17 -10.23 3.25
N ASP A 228 12.73 -11.05 2.37
CA ASP A 228 14.16 -11.23 2.18
C ASP A 228 14.63 -10.70 0.81
N GLY A 229 13.88 -9.78 0.21
CA GLY A 229 14.09 -9.29 -1.14
C GLY A 229 13.57 -10.24 -2.21
N LEU A 230 13.97 -9.98 -3.45
CA LEU A 230 13.59 -10.78 -4.62
C LEU A 230 14.64 -11.83 -4.93
N ARG A 231 14.20 -12.99 -5.42
CA ARG A 231 15.05 -14.10 -5.88
C ARG A 231 14.86 -14.30 -7.39
N PHE A 232 15.98 -14.34 -8.14
CA PHE A 232 15.97 -14.55 -9.59
C PHE A 232 16.88 -15.71 -9.97
#